data_bda5fd9accd91015d07ff505f1a00636
#
_entry.id   bda5fd9accd91015d07ff505f1a00636
#
_cell.length_a   1.000
_cell.length_b   1.000
_cell.length_c   1.000
_cell.angle_alpha   90.00
_cell.angle_beta   90.00
_cell.angle_gamma   90.00
#
_symmetry.space_group_name_H-M   'P 1'
#
loop_
_entity.id
_entity.type
_entity.pdbx_description
1 polymer ?
#
loop_
_entity_poly.entity_id
_entity_poly.type
_entity_poly.pdbx_seq_one_letter_code
_entity_poly.pdbx_strand_id
1 'polypeptide(L)'
;MISVERGFVVRLPVGELVSYMEDFTRTEEWDPGTVTCVRLDDGPVRTGSRWRNTSRFRGRETELEYRLVTQEPTRLVFVGENKTVTAVDDLRFEETGDGTRLTYRASLTFKGLARLAAPFLRPEFERLADGVSARLPAAAEARRSDGTPSS
;
A
#
# COMPACT_ATOMS: atom_id res chain seq x y z
N MET A 1 -10.45 -12.18 -10.04
CA MET A 1 -9.58 -11.10 -9.53
C MET A 1 -10.41 -9.87 -9.22
N ILE A 2 -10.18 -9.28 -8.06
CA ILE A 2 -10.79 -8.00 -7.70
C ILE A 2 -9.70 -6.94 -7.86
N SER A 3 -10.03 -5.83 -8.54
CA SER A 3 -9.08 -4.73 -8.73
C SER A 3 -9.79 -3.41 -8.45
N VAL A 4 -9.13 -2.53 -7.72
CA VAL A 4 -9.62 -1.17 -7.46
C VAL A 4 -8.49 -0.18 -7.73
N GLU A 5 -8.86 1.03 -8.14
CA GLU A 5 -7.89 2.07 -8.44
C GLU A 5 -8.38 3.39 -7.88
N ARG A 6 -7.48 4.14 -7.26
CA ARG A 6 -7.76 5.49 -6.73
C ARG A 6 -6.64 6.43 -7.12
N GLY A 7 -7.00 7.65 -7.53
CA GLY A 7 -6.02 8.69 -7.81
C GLY A 7 -6.27 9.88 -6.94
N PHE A 8 -5.20 10.42 -6.34
CA PHE A 8 -5.30 11.59 -5.48
C PHE A 8 -3.95 12.32 -5.42
N VAL A 9 -3.98 13.57 -4.96
CA VAL A 9 -2.78 14.40 -4.84
C VAL A 9 -2.29 14.41 -3.41
N VAL A 10 -0.98 14.22 -3.25
CA VAL A 10 -0.29 14.35 -1.96
C VAL A 10 0.63 15.55 -2.08
N ARG A 11 0.64 16.42 -1.08
CA ARG A 11 1.43 17.66 -1.11
C ARG A 11 2.86 17.42 -0.67
N LEU A 12 3.54 16.57 -1.39
CA LEU A 12 4.96 16.26 -1.22
C LEU A 12 5.61 16.14 -2.59
N PRO A 13 6.89 16.51 -2.71
CA PRO A 13 7.64 16.18 -3.93
C PRO A 13 7.68 14.68 -4.18
N VAL A 14 7.78 14.28 -5.44
CA VAL A 14 7.76 12.87 -5.83
C VAL A 14 8.78 12.05 -5.02
N GLY A 15 10.02 12.51 -4.93
CA GLY A 15 11.06 11.76 -4.21
C GLY A 15 10.74 11.54 -2.74
N GLU A 16 10.17 12.53 -2.08
CA GLU A 16 9.80 12.38 -0.67
C GLU A 16 8.63 11.42 -0.49
N LEU A 17 7.65 11.46 -1.39
CA LEU A 17 6.51 10.55 -1.31
C LEU A 17 6.94 9.13 -1.62
N VAL A 18 7.80 8.91 -2.62
CA VAL A 18 8.32 7.59 -2.94
C VAL A 18 9.10 7.03 -1.73
N SER A 19 9.94 7.85 -1.10
CA SER A 19 10.68 7.42 0.10
C SER A 19 9.76 7.01 1.23
N TYR A 20 8.66 7.73 1.42
CA TYR A 20 7.66 7.38 2.43
C TYR A 20 6.98 6.08 2.08
N MET A 21 6.58 5.91 0.81
CA MET A 21 5.78 4.77 0.38
C MET A 21 6.59 3.49 0.22
N GLU A 22 7.90 3.57 0.00
CA GLU A 22 8.69 2.35 -0.19
C GLU A 22 8.88 1.56 1.11
N ASP A 23 8.70 2.18 2.26
CA ASP A 23 8.70 1.47 3.53
C ASP A 23 7.29 0.97 3.84
N PHE A 24 7.05 -0.30 3.58
CA PHE A 24 5.72 -0.88 3.72
C PHE A 24 5.24 -0.97 5.17
N THR A 25 6.12 -0.77 6.16
CA THR A 25 5.67 -0.66 7.55
C THR A 25 4.73 0.53 7.73
N ARG A 26 4.83 1.52 6.85
CA ARG A 26 3.96 2.71 6.88
C ARG A 26 2.49 2.40 6.56
N THR A 27 2.18 1.20 6.06
CA THR A 27 0.79 0.80 5.87
C THR A 27 0.00 0.90 7.18
N GLU A 28 0.65 0.78 8.32
CA GLU A 28 0.00 1.00 9.61
C GLU A 28 -0.56 2.43 9.73
N GLU A 29 0.00 3.37 8.99
CA GLU A 29 -0.41 4.78 9.03
C GLU A 29 -1.47 5.12 8.01
N TRP A 30 -1.40 4.56 6.81
CA TRP A 30 -2.25 4.98 5.70
C TRP A 30 -3.25 3.93 5.23
N ASP A 31 -3.10 2.67 5.60
CA ASP A 31 -4.03 1.60 5.20
C ASP A 31 -4.96 1.26 6.36
N PRO A 32 -6.26 1.58 6.25
CA PRO A 32 -7.18 1.30 7.36
C PRO A 32 -7.37 -0.19 7.66
N GLY A 33 -7.02 -1.07 6.71
CA GLY A 33 -7.10 -2.52 6.92
C GLY A 33 -5.91 -3.10 7.66
N THR A 34 -4.78 -2.39 7.71
CA THR A 34 -3.55 -2.91 8.33
C THR A 34 -3.61 -2.81 9.85
N VAL A 35 -3.40 -3.92 10.52
CA VAL A 35 -3.25 -3.97 11.99
C VAL A 35 -1.79 -3.76 12.35
N THR A 36 -0.89 -4.57 11.76
CA THR A 36 0.57 -4.42 11.93
C THR A 36 1.28 -4.73 10.61
N CYS A 37 2.44 -4.13 10.45
CA CYS A 37 3.31 -4.45 9.32
C CYS A 37 4.76 -4.40 9.79
N VAL A 38 5.45 -5.54 9.72
CA VAL A 38 6.79 -5.72 10.29
C VAL A 38 7.77 -6.07 9.18
N ARG A 39 8.92 -5.40 9.17
CA ARG A 39 10.00 -5.72 8.25
C ARG A 39 10.58 -7.09 8.58
N LEU A 40 10.81 -7.92 7.58
CA LEU A 40 11.36 -9.28 7.75
C LEU A 40 12.85 -9.39 7.47
N ASP A 41 13.44 -8.35 6.90
CA ASP A 41 14.87 -8.33 6.58
C ASP A 41 15.49 -7.02 7.04
N ASP A 42 16.77 -6.80 6.73
CA ASP A 42 17.53 -5.65 7.23
C ASP A 42 18.06 -4.79 6.09
N GLY A 43 18.56 -3.63 6.45
CA GLY A 43 19.22 -2.71 5.55
C GLY A 43 18.27 -1.79 4.81
N PRO A 44 18.79 -1.02 3.84
CA PRO A 44 17.93 -0.12 3.05
C PRO A 44 16.86 -0.90 2.31
N VAL A 45 15.70 -0.27 2.13
CA VAL A 45 14.62 -0.86 1.34
C VAL A 45 15.09 -0.96 -0.11
N ARG A 46 14.93 -2.14 -0.69
CA ARG A 46 15.33 -2.42 -2.07
C ARG A 46 14.42 -3.49 -2.66
N THR A 47 14.53 -3.70 -3.97
CA THR A 47 13.84 -4.81 -4.61
C THR A 47 14.21 -6.12 -3.91
N GLY A 48 13.21 -6.88 -3.51
CA GLY A 48 13.40 -8.10 -2.73
C GLY A 48 13.18 -7.93 -1.23
N SER A 49 13.11 -6.69 -0.73
CA SER A 49 12.77 -6.45 0.67
C SER A 49 11.40 -7.03 0.99
N ARG A 50 11.24 -7.54 2.22
CA ARG A 50 10.03 -8.29 2.62
C ARG A 50 9.44 -7.77 3.92
N TRP A 51 8.12 -7.88 4.02
CA TRP A 51 7.35 -7.48 5.21
C TRP A 51 6.27 -8.50 5.49
N ARG A 52 5.91 -8.64 6.76
CA ARG A 52 4.70 -9.38 7.17
C ARG A 52 3.64 -8.36 7.51
N ASN A 53 2.55 -8.38 6.75
CA ASN A 53 1.41 -7.51 6.96
C ASN A 53 0.27 -8.32 7.56
N THR A 54 -0.24 -7.88 8.71
CA THR A 54 -1.44 -8.44 9.31
C THR A 54 -2.56 -7.46 9.08
N SER A 55 -3.58 -7.89 8.35
CA SER A 55 -4.73 -7.06 8.00
C SER A 55 -5.99 -7.62 8.61
N ARG A 56 -6.94 -6.74 8.90
CA ARG A 56 -8.28 -7.15 9.32
C ARG A 56 -9.25 -6.87 8.19
N PHE A 57 -9.96 -7.92 7.80
CA PHE A 57 -10.92 -7.84 6.70
C PHE A 57 -12.16 -8.62 7.11
N ARG A 58 -13.31 -7.95 7.21
CA ARG A 58 -14.57 -8.53 7.65
C ARG A 58 -14.47 -9.21 9.02
N GLY A 59 -13.75 -8.57 9.94
CA GLY A 59 -13.59 -9.08 11.30
C GLY A 59 -12.57 -10.21 11.46
N ARG A 60 -11.92 -10.62 10.40
CA ARG A 60 -10.88 -11.66 10.42
C ARG A 60 -9.51 -11.07 10.16
N GLU A 61 -8.52 -11.54 10.91
CA GLU A 61 -7.13 -11.17 10.67
C GLU A 61 -6.50 -12.13 9.67
N THR A 62 -5.76 -11.57 8.73
CA THR A 62 -5.09 -12.33 7.68
C THR A 62 -3.67 -11.82 7.58
N GLU A 63 -2.71 -12.73 7.51
CA GLU A 63 -1.31 -12.38 7.29
C GLU A 63 -0.92 -12.64 5.86
N LEU A 64 -0.19 -11.68 5.28
CA LEU A 64 0.44 -11.84 3.97
C LEU A 64 1.91 -11.46 4.10
N GLU A 65 2.76 -12.18 3.38
CA GLU A 65 4.14 -11.75 3.23
C GLU A 65 4.25 -10.95 1.94
N TYR A 66 4.63 -9.67 2.08
CA TYR A 66 4.80 -8.76 0.95
C TYR A 66 6.26 -8.66 0.56
N ARG A 67 6.48 -8.50 -0.74
CA ARG A 67 7.79 -8.29 -1.33
C ARG A 67 7.74 -7.07 -2.23
N LEU A 68 8.76 -6.22 -2.17
CA LEU A 68 8.92 -5.13 -3.13
C LEU A 68 9.50 -5.73 -4.41
N VAL A 69 8.72 -5.75 -5.48
CA VAL A 69 9.13 -6.39 -6.74
C VAL A 69 9.54 -5.38 -7.80
N THR A 70 9.06 -4.15 -7.73
CA THR A 70 9.46 -3.06 -8.64
C THR A 70 9.79 -1.82 -7.82
N GLN A 71 10.97 -1.28 -8.03
CA GLN A 71 11.40 -0.05 -7.36
C GLN A 71 12.02 0.87 -8.42
N GLU A 72 11.24 1.82 -8.87
CA GLU A 72 11.60 2.81 -9.88
C GLU A 72 11.35 4.21 -9.31
N PRO A 73 11.95 5.25 -9.89
CA PRO A 73 11.75 6.61 -9.36
C PRO A 73 10.29 7.05 -9.29
N THR A 74 9.42 6.50 -10.13
CA THR A 74 8.00 6.89 -10.18
C THR A 74 7.05 5.70 -10.11
N ARG A 75 7.53 4.54 -9.67
CA ARG A 75 6.67 3.37 -9.55
C ARG A 75 7.19 2.40 -8.48
N LEU A 76 6.29 1.94 -7.64
CA LEU A 76 6.55 0.89 -6.66
C LEU A 76 5.50 -0.20 -6.82
N VAL A 77 5.92 -1.46 -6.84
CA VAL A 77 4.98 -2.57 -6.86
C VAL A 77 5.33 -3.53 -5.73
N PHE A 78 4.34 -3.80 -4.89
CA PHE A 78 4.45 -4.77 -3.80
C PHE A 78 3.55 -5.95 -4.11
N VAL A 79 4.05 -7.16 -3.89
CA VAL A 79 3.25 -8.38 -4.04
C VAL A 79 3.23 -9.11 -2.72
N GLY A 80 2.04 -9.33 -2.20
CA GLY A 80 1.83 -10.06 -0.97
C GLY A 80 1.07 -11.34 -1.24
N GLU A 81 1.36 -12.40 -0.50
CA GLU A 81 0.63 -13.63 -0.68
C GLU A 81 0.62 -14.52 0.55
N ASN A 82 -0.39 -15.37 0.58
CA ASN A 82 -0.48 -16.49 1.51
C ASN A 82 -1.10 -17.67 0.75
N LYS A 83 -1.61 -18.69 1.48
CA LYS A 83 -2.17 -19.88 0.84
C LYS A 83 -3.46 -19.61 0.09
N THR A 84 -4.18 -18.53 0.41
CA THR A 84 -5.52 -18.29 -0.13
C THR A 84 -5.61 -17.12 -1.10
N VAL A 85 -4.66 -16.19 -1.04
CA VAL A 85 -4.77 -14.95 -1.83
C VAL A 85 -3.39 -14.42 -2.24
N THR A 86 -3.35 -13.79 -3.42
CA THR A 86 -2.24 -12.95 -3.85
C THR A 86 -2.76 -11.53 -3.99
N ALA A 87 -2.06 -10.60 -3.35
CA ALA A 87 -2.39 -9.17 -3.39
C ALA A 87 -1.28 -8.43 -4.13
N VAL A 88 -1.65 -7.47 -4.98
CA VAL A 88 -0.68 -6.62 -5.67
C VAL A 88 -1.05 -5.18 -5.43
N ASP A 89 -0.10 -4.40 -4.92
CA ASP A 89 -0.23 -2.95 -4.79
C ASP A 89 0.71 -2.30 -5.78
N ASP A 90 0.14 -1.63 -6.78
CA ASP A 90 0.88 -0.94 -7.83
C ASP A 90 0.70 0.56 -7.62
N LEU A 91 1.78 1.25 -7.29
CA LEU A 91 1.79 2.67 -6.97
C LEU A 91 2.54 3.42 -8.06
N ARG A 92 1.87 4.39 -8.67
CA ARG A 92 2.48 5.24 -9.71
C ARG A 92 2.43 6.68 -9.29
N PHE A 93 3.52 7.39 -9.49
CA PHE A 93 3.74 8.75 -9.00
C PHE A 93 3.99 9.67 -10.17
N GLU A 94 3.26 10.80 -10.19
CA GLU A 94 3.41 11.81 -11.24
C GLU A 94 3.52 13.19 -10.60
N GLU A 95 4.52 13.96 -10.99
CA GLU A 95 4.70 15.31 -10.50
C GLU A 95 3.57 16.21 -10.98
N THR A 96 3.05 17.05 -10.08
CA THR A 96 2.04 18.06 -10.40
C THR A 96 2.48 19.41 -9.85
N GLY A 97 1.77 20.46 -10.22
CA GLY A 97 2.05 21.78 -9.67
C GLY A 97 1.87 21.87 -8.15
N ASP A 98 1.03 21.02 -7.58
CA ASP A 98 0.69 21.04 -6.16
C ASP A 98 1.37 19.96 -5.33
N GLY A 99 2.17 19.11 -5.94
CA GLY A 99 2.82 18.01 -5.26
C GLY A 99 2.98 16.79 -6.17
N THR A 100 2.43 15.66 -5.75
CA THR A 100 2.51 14.40 -6.49
C THR A 100 1.11 13.81 -6.63
N ARG A 101 0.77 13.43 -7.86
CA ARG A 101 -0.42 12.62 -8.07
C ARG A 101 -0.03 11.16 -7.91
N LEU A 102 -0.66 10.50 -6.96
CA LEU A 102 -0.47 9.08 -6.72
C LEU A 102 -1.65 8.32 -7.30
N THR A 103 -1.35 7.36 -8.17
CA THR A 103 -2.35 6.40 -8.65
C THR A 103 -2.08 5.10 -7.91
N TYR A 104 -3.01 4.74 -7.05
CA TYR A 104 -2.97 3.54 -6.22
C TYR A 104 -3.88 2.49 -6.82
N ARG A 105 -3.31 1.36 -7.22
CA ARG A 105 -4.08 0.25 -7.75
C ARG A 105 -3.80 -0.98 -6.92
N ALA A 106 -4.86 -1.55 -6.35
CA ALA A 106 -4.77 -2.76 -5.54
C ALA A 106 -5.58 -3.87 -6.20
N SER A 107 -5.00 -5.05 -6.25
CA SER A 107 -5.63 -6.23 -6.85
C SER A 107 -5.54 -7.41 -5.91
N LEU A 108 -6.60 -8.21 -5.84
CA LEU A 108 -6.64 -9.45 -5.08
C LEU A 108 -7.01 -10.60 -6.02
N THR A 109 -6.23 -11.66 -5.97
CA THR A 109 -6.51 -12.90 -6.70
C THR A 109 -6.63 -14.02 -5.69
N PHE A 110 -7.81 -14.63 -5.59
CA PHE A 110 -8.05 -15.71 -4.64
C PHE A 110 -7.71 -17.05 -5.25
N LYS A 111 -7.20 -17.95 -4.41
CA LYS A 111 -6.75 -19.29 -4.82
C LYS A 111 -7.75 -20.34 -4.32
N GLY A 112 -7.88 -21.43 -5.05
CA GLY A 112 -8.71 -22.56 -4.66
C GLY A 112 -10.17 -22.17 -4.42
N LEU A 113 -10.77 -22.73 -3.38
CA LEU A 113 -12.17 -22.48 -3.05
C LEU A 113 -12.44 -21.04 -2.62
N ALA A 114 -11.42 -20.32 -2.18
CA ALA A 114 -11.58 -18.91 -1.81
C ALA A 114 -12.04 -18.05 -2.99
N ARG A 115 -11.82 -18.49 -4.22
CA ARG A 115 -12.30 -17.79 -5.42
C ARG A 115 -13.82 -17.58 -5.42
N LEU A 116 -14.55 -18.48 -4.78
CA LEU A 116 -16.00 -18.43 -4.75
C LEU A 116 -16.52 -17.26 -3.91
N ALA A 117 -15.73 -16.77 -2.98
CA ALA A 117 -16.08 -15.64 -2.12
C ALA A 117 -15.78 -14.28 -2.77
N ALA A 118 -14.94 -14.25 -3.80
CA ALA A 118 -14.45 -13.00 -4.39
C ALA A 118 -15.56 -12.00 -4.77
N PRO A 119 -16.65 -12.40 -5.46
CA PRO A 119 -17.69 -11.43 -5.84
C PRO A 119 -18.36 -10.75 -4.66
N PHE A 120 -18.39 -11.41 -3.50
CA PHE A 120 -19.04 -10.88 -2.30
C PHE A 120 -18.12 -9.96 -1.51
N LEU A 121 -16.81 -9.95 -1.81
CA LEU A 121 -15.82 -9.17 -1.09
C LEU A 121 -15.51 -7.82 -1.74
N ARG A 122 -15.96 -7.60 -2.98
CA ARG A 122 -15.67 -6.37 -3.71
C ARG A 122 -16.12 -5.10 -2.97
N PRO A 123 -17.33 -5.02 -2.40
CA PRO A 123 -17.74 -3.80 -1.70
C PRO A 123 -16.84 -3.45 -0.51
N GLU A 124 -16.37 -4.46 0.22
CA GLU A 124 -15.45 -4.26 1.32
C GLU A 124 -14.11 -3.73 0.83
N PHE A 125 -13.63 -4.31 -0.27
CA PHE A 125 -12.35 -3.92 -0.84
C PHE A 125 -12.40 -2.49 -1.37
N GLU A 126 -13.52 -2.09 -1.98
CA GLU A 126 -13.72 -0.72 -2.43
C GLU A 126 -13.73 0.26 -1.27
N ARG A 127 -14.35 -0.11 -0.16
CA ARG A 127 -14.34 0.72 1.05
C ARG A 127 -12.94 0.90 1.61
N LEU A 128 -12.12 -0.15 1.59
CA LEU A 128 -10.72 -0.04 2.02
C LEU A 128 -9.96 0.91 1.13
N ALA A 129 -10.17 0.85 -0.18
CA ALA A 129 -9.52 1.75 -1.13
C ALA A 129 -9.93 3.21 -0.90
N ASP A 130 -11.20 3.45 -0.59
CA ASP A 130 -11.68 4.80 -0.24
C ASP A 130 -11.00 5.29 1.04
N GLY A 131 -10.80 4.41 2.00
CA GLY A 131 -10.08 4.72 3.23
C GLY A 131 -8.62 5.09 3.00
N VAL A 132 -7.97 4.43 2.04
CA VAL A 132 -6.60 4.77 1.65
C VAL A 132 -6.57 6.19 1.06
N SER A 133 -7.49 6.50 0.16
CA SER A 133 -7.59 7.85 -0.44
C SER A 133 -7.77 8.94 0.61
N ALA A 134 -8.53 8.65 1.65
CA ALA A 134 -8.79 9.60 2.72
C ALA A 134 -7.59 9.75 3.67
N ARG A 135 -6.89 8.66 3.95
CA ARG A 135 -5.85 8.61 4.98
C ARG A 135 -4.45 8.93 4.50
N LEU A 136 -4.10 8.41 3.32
CA LEU A 136 -2.72 8.44 2.85
C LEU A 136 -2.17 9.87 2.69
N PRO A 137 -2.89 10.82 2.06
CA PRO A 137 -2.35 12.15 1.92
C PRO A 137 -1.99 12.79 3.26
N ALA A 138 -2.89 12.70 4.24
CA ALA A 138 -2.68 13.27 5.55
C ALA A 138 -1.53 12.57 6.29
N ALA A 139 -1.45 11.26 6.22
CA ALA A 139 -0.41 10.48 6.89
C ALA A 139 0.98 10.81 6.32
N ALA A 140 1.09 10.87 5.01
CA ALA A 140 2.36 11.17 4.35
C ALA A 140 2.80 12.61 4.63
N GLU A 141 1.86 13.57 4.56
CA GLU A 141 2.16 14.99 4.80
C GLU A 141 2.52 15.24 6.26
N ALA A 142 1.90 14.52 7.19
CA ALA A 142 2.21 14.65 8.61
C ALA A 142 3.64 14.19 8.92
N ARG A 143 4.13 13.17 8.24
CA ARG A 143 5.52 12.69 8.42
C ARG A 143 6.52 13.77 8.07
N ARG A 144 6.26 14.54 7.01
CA ARG A 144 7.14 15.65 6.65
C ARG A 144 7.19 16.70 7.74
N SER A 145 6.02 17.03 8.32
CA SER A 145 5.93 18.05 9.37
C SER A 145 6.61 17.61 10.66
N ASP A 146 6.51 16.30 10.99
CA ASP A 146 7.00 15.81 12.27
C ASP A 146 8.49 15.50 12.28
N GLY A 147 9.05 15.11 11.17
CA GLY A 147 10.33 14.46 11.20
C GLY A 147 11.45 15.19 10.51
N THR A 148 11.17 16.21 9.74
CA THR A 148 12.20 16.74 8.90
C THR A 148 12.64 18.10 9.35
N PRO A 149 13.84 18.20 9.87
CA PRO A 149 14.47 19.48 9.90
C PRO A 149 14.50 19.93 8.46
N SER A 150 13.93 21.08 8.21
CA SER A 150 14.11 21.74 6.95
C SER A 150 15.59 21.96 6.78
N SER A 151 16.17 21.17 5.98
CA SER A 151 17.55 21.44 5.56
C SER A 151 17.52 22.43 4.41
#